data_ca75f0281bd185cbfa5b27687f6f367c
#
_entry.id   ca75f0281bd185cbfa5b27687f6f367c
#
_cell.length_a   1.000
_cell.length_b   1.000
_cell.length_c   1.000
_cell.angle_alpha   90.00
_cell.angle_beta   90.00
_cell.angle_gamma   90.00
#
_symmetry.space_group_name_H-M   'P 1'
#
loop_
_entity.id
_entity.type
_entity.pdbx_description
1 polymer ?
#
loop_
_entity_poly.entity_id
_entity_poly.type
_entity_poly.pdbx_seq_one_letter_code
_entity_poly.pdbx_strand_id
1 'polypeptide(L)'
;MEEYKKRIKRQNQLLWIGVVLLVAMDVVLGIFWNDLGFLDSRQMTGRAENMQRLLVYGTLIYCIVRLVMNRKKLKNPFQLEEESRWQKDERRGPGGEKAAKLSGDLPLVGLAVAVFVTSLYNMDMFNALYWTLLGAIAVRAVVWLYYNRKY
;
A
#
# COMPACT_ATOMS: atom_id res chain seq x y z
N MET A 1 -16.02 -3.40 22.40
CA MET A 1 -16.72 -2.81 21.25
C MET A 1 -16.33 -1.36 21.00
N GLU A 2 -16.40 -0.47 21.99
CA GLU A 2 -16.06 0.96 21.85
C GLU A 2 -14.61 1.20 21.38
N GLU A 3 -13.64 0.48 21.93
CA GLU A 3 -12.22 0.58 21.49
C GLU A 3 -12.04 0.21 20.01
N TYR A 4 -12.77 -0.79 19.53
CA TYR A 4 -12.71 -1.22 18.13
C TYR A 4 -13.28 -0.16 17.19
N LYS A 5 -14.43 0.44 17.54
CA LYS A 5 -15.00 1.59 16.83
C LYS A 5 -14.03 2.77 16.76
N LYS A 6 -13.39 3.10 17.88
CA LYS A 6 -12.40 4.18 17.97
C LYS A 6 -11.20 3.91 17.06
N ARG A 7 -10.75 2.66 17.00
CA ARG A 7 -9.67 2.22 16.11
C ARG A 7 -10.03 2.38 14.63
N ILE A 8 -11.24 1.94 14.21
CA ILE A 8 -11.68 2.11 12.82
C ILE A 8 -11.84 3.58 12.46
N LYS A 9 -12.37 4.42 13.36
CA LYS A 9 -12.46 5.86 13.13
C LYS A 9 -11.07 6.49 12.93
N ARG A 10 -10.09 6.13 13.77
CA ARG A 10 -8.70 6.59 13.62
C ARG A 10 -8.08 6.11 12.30
N GLN A 11 -8.33 4.86 11.90
CA GLN A 11 -7.88 4.36 10.59
C GLN A 11 -8.49 5.17 9.44
N ASN A 12 -9.78 5.51 9.50
CA ASN A 12 -10.43 6.33 8.50
C ASN A 12 -9.82 7.74 8.43
N GLN A 13 -9.50 8.35 9.56
CA GLN A 13 -8.81 9.64 9.59
C GLN A 13 -7.44 9.56 8.92
N LEU A 14 -6.64 8.54 9.24
CA LEU A 14 -5.33 8.33 8.61
C LEU A 14 -5.44 8.07 7.11
N LEU A 15 -6.44 7.28 6.67
CA LEU A 15 -6.68 7.05 5.24
C LEU A 15 -7.09 8.34 4.51
N TRP A 16 -7.92 9.19 5.13
CA TRP A 16 -8.27 10.49 4.56
C TRP A 16 -7.06 11.42 4.43
N ILE A 17 -6.22 11.49 5.47
CA ILE A 17 -4.97 12.24 5.41
C ILE A 17 -4.08 11.69 4.29
N GLY A 18 -3.98 10.37 4.16
CA GLY A 18 -3.23 9.72 3.08
C GLY A 18 -3.75 10.10 1.69
N VAL A 19 -5.06 10.08 1.48
CA VAL A 19 -5.68 10.49 0.20
C VAL A 19 -5.36 11.95 -0.12
N VAL A 20 -5.53 12.86 0.85
CA VAL A 20 -5.24 14.29 0.66
C VAL A 20 -3.76 14.52 0.34
N LEU A 21 -2.85 13.83 1.05
CA LEU A 21 -1.41 13.92 0.79
C LEU A 21 -1.03 13.39 -0.60
N LEU A 22 -1.62 12.26 -1.03
CA LEU A 22 -1.36 11.70 -2.36
C LEU A 22 -1.84 12.65 -3.47
N VAL A 23 -3.04 13.21 -3.33
CA VAL A 23 -3.56 14.18 -4.31
C VAL A 23 -2.73 15.46 -4.32
N ALA A 24 -2.36 15.98 -3.14
CA ALA A 24 -1.49 17.15 -3.05
C ALA A 24 -0.12 16.90 -3.68
N MET A 25 0.46 15.72 -3.45
CA MET A 25 1.72 15.31 -4.06
C MET A 25 1.62 15.24 -5.58
N ASP A 26 0.56 14.64 -6.12
CA ASP A 26 0.33 14.52 -7.56
C ASP A 26 0.20 15.91 -8.22
N VAL A 27 -0.52 16.83 -7.59
CA VAL A 27 -0.66 18.23 -8.05
C VAL A 27 0.68 18.96 -7.99
N VAL A 28 1.42 18.84 -6.89
CA VAL A 28 2.75 19.48 -6.75
C VAL A 28 3.72 18.93 -7.80
N LEU A 29 3.77 17.64 -7.99
CA LEU A 29 4.60 17.01 -9.03
C LEU A 29 4.20 17.50 -10.43
N GLY A 30 2.90 17.65 -10.72
CA GLY A 30 2.42 18.12 -12.01
C GLY A 30 2.78 19.60 -12.29
N ILE A 31 2.75 20.45 -11.26
CA ILE A 31 3.05 21.89 -11.42
C ILE A 31 4.55 22.15 -11.46
N PHE A 32 5.30 21.54 -10.54
CA PHE A 32 6.73 21.83 -10.33
C PHE A 32 7.66 20.80 -10.98
N TRP A 33 7.17 19.98 -11.91
CA TRP A 33 7.95 18.91 -12.54
C TRP A 33 9.29 19.39 -13.10
N ASN A 34 9.26 20.48 -13.84
CA ASN A 34 10.46 21.05 -14.48
C ASN A 34 11.42 21.71 -13.46
N ASP A 35 10.86 22.34 -12.42
CA ASP A 35 11.63 23.06 -11.41
C ASP A 35 12.35 22.11 -10.42
N LEU A 36 11.78 20.92 -10.20
CA LEU A 36 12.34 19.91 -9.30
C LEU A 36 13.48 19.08 -9.94
N GLY A 37 13.77 19.34 -11.23
CA GLY A 37 14.87 18.64 -11.91
C GLY A 37 14.61 17.15 -12.14
N PHE A 38 13.34 16.75 -12.23
CA PHE A 38 12.96 15.39 -12.59
C PHE A 38 13.30 15.11 -14.06
N LEU A 39 13.42 13.82 -14.39
CA LEU A 39 13.65 13.39 -15.76
C LEU A 39 12.53 13.88 -16.69
N ASP A 40 12.92 14.44 -17.84
CA ASP A 40 11.97 14.82 -18.87
C ASP A 40 11.16 13.58 -19.31
N SER A 41 9.88 13.77 -19.58
CA SER A 41 8.96 12.72 -20.05
C SER A 41 9.50 11.98 -21.29
N ARG A 42 10.34 12.65 -22.09
CA ARG A 42 11.03 12.06 -23.25
C ARG A 42 12.15 11.06 -22.87
N GLN A 43 12.71 11.21 -21.67
CA GLN A 43 13.76 10.34 -21.14
C GLN A 43 13.20 9.18 -20.33
N MET A 44 11.95 9.28 -19.90
CA MET A 44 11.28 8.24 -19.14
C MET A 44 10.88 7.08 -20.05
N THR A 45 11.13 5.87 -19.57
CA THR A 45 10.60 4.69 -20.25
C THR A 45 9.10 4.57 -19.99
N GLY A 46 8.32 4.08 -20.97
CA GLY A 46 6.89 3.85 -20.78
C GLY A 46 6.57 2.92 -19.60
N ARG A 47 7.51 2.06 -19.20
CA ARG A 47 7.40 1.24 -17.97
C ARG A 47 7.45 2.08 -16.70
N ALA A 48 8.33 3.08 -16.64
CA ALA A 48 8.43 3.97 -15.50
C ALA A 48 7.16 4.80 -15.33
N GLU A 49 6.65 5.37 -16.41
CA GLU A 49 5.41 6.13 -16.42
C GLU A 49 4.20 5.28 -15.99
N ASN A 50 4.06 4.08 -16.55
CA ASN A 50 2.97 3.17 -16.17
C ASN A 50 3.08 2.74 -14.70
N MET A 51 4.29 2.52 -14.19
CA MET A 51 4.50 2.13 -12.80
C MET A 51 4.18 3.28 -11.83
N GLN A 52 4.55 4.51 -12.16
CA GLN A 52 4.17 5.70 -11.40
C GLN A 52 2.64 5.84 -11.31
N ARG A 53 1.97 5.77 -12.46
CA ARG A 53 0.49 5.82 -12.52
C ARG A 53 -0.15 4.70 -11.70
N LEU A 54 0.34 3.48 -11.84
CA LEU A 54 -0.17 2.33 -11.09
C LEU A 54 0.02 2.49 -9.58
N LEU A 55 1.16 2.98 -9.12
CA LEU A 55 1.42 3.20 -7.70
C LEU A 55 0.54 4.31 -7.12
N VAL A 56 0.43 5.44 -7.80
CA VAL A 56 -0.38 6.58 -7.31
C VAL A 56 -1.87 6.23 -7.36
N TYR A 57 -2.40 5.88 -8.52
CA TYR A 57 -3.83 5.62 -8.67
C TYR A 57 -4.25 4.32 -7.99
N GLY A 58 -3.41 3.28 -8.02
CA GLY A 58 -3.67 2.03 -7.30
C GLY A 58 -3.77 2.25 -5.78
N THR A 59 -2.89 3.06 -5.22
CA THR A 59 -2.94 3.43 -3.79
C THR A 59 -4.17 4.26 -3.47
N LEU A 60 -4.54 5.23 -4.33
CA LEU A 60 -5.77 6.01 -4.18
C LEU A 60 -7.02 5.14 -4.19
N ILE A 61 -7.14 4.23 -5.17
CA ILE A 61 -8.26 3.29 -5.27
C ILE A 61 -8.32 2.42 -4.02
N TYR A 62 -7.19 1.88 -3.57
CA TYR A 62 -7.12 1.09 -2.35
C TYR A 62 -7.61 1.87 -1.12
N CYS A 63 -7.17 3.11 -0.94
CA CYS A 63 -7.61 3.97 0.16
C CYS A 63 -9.11 4.23 0.12
N ILE A 64 -9.67 4.53 -1.06
CA ILE A 64 -11.10 4.79 -1.24
C ILE A 64 -11.92 3.53 -0.94
N VAL A 65 -11.54 2.38 -1.50
CA VAL A 65 -12.22 1.11 -1.23
C VAL A 65 -12.19 0.79 0.26
N ARG A 66 -11.05 0.96 0.91
CA ARG A 66 -10.88 0.73 2.34
C ARG A 66 -11.75 1.67 3.19
N LEU A 67 -11.85 2.94 2.82
CA LEU A 67 -12.74 3.91 3.47
C LEU A 67 -14.21 3.50 3.35
N VAL A 68 -14.65 3.07 2.16
CA VAL A 68 -16.01 2.61 1.93
C VAL A 68 -16.32 1.35 2.76
N MET A 69 -15.40 0.39 2.77
CA MET A 69 -15.54 -0.84 3.58
C MET A 69 -15.61 -0.51 5.07
N ASN A 70 -14.74 0.34 5.57
CA ASN A 70 -14.74 0.76 6.97
C ASN A 70 -16.02 1.50 7.35
N ARG A 71 -16.58 2.33 6.46
CA ARG A 71 -17.88 2.99 6.67
C ARG A 71 -19.04 1.98 6.74
N LYS A 72 -19.04 0.96 5.86
CA LYS A 72 -20.03 -0.12 5.90
C LYS A 72 -19.98 -0.89 7.22
N LYS A 73 -18.77 -1.23 7.68
CA LYS A 73 -18.54 -1.91 8.96
C LYS A 73 -19.06 -1.10 10.15
N LEU A 74 -18.81 0.21 10.17
CA LEU A 74 -19.28 1.09 11.24
C LEU A 74 -20.82 1.21 11.29
N LYS A 75 -21.50 1.02 10.15
CA LYS A 75 -22.98 1.06 10.08
C LYS A 75 -23.64 -0.25 10.52
N ASN A 76 -22.91 -1.37 10.55
CA ASN A 76 -23.46 -2.69 10.84
C ASN A 76 -22.96 -3.18 12.21
N PRO A 77 -23.75 -3.01 13.29
CA PRO A 77 -23.33 -3.33 14.66
C PRO A 77 -23.02 -4.82 14.85
N PHE A 78 -23.73 -5.70 14.13
CA PHE A 78 -23.52 -7.15 14.19
C PHE A 78 -22.14 -7.55 13.64
N GLN A 79 -21.78 -7.08 12.46
CA GLN A 79 -20.45 -7.33 11.87
C GLN A 79 -19.31 -6.75 12.74
N LEU A 80 -19.58 -5.62 13.36
CA LEU A 80 -18.63 -4.97 14.25
C LEU A 80 -18.35 -5.78 15.52
N GLU A 81 -19.39 -6.41 16.05
CA GLU A 81 -19.28 -7.28 17.24
C GLU A 81 -18.55 -8.57 16.92
N GLU A 82 -18.91 -9.23 15.83
CA GLU A 82 -18.29 -10.44 15.34
C GLU A 82 -16.77 -10.23 15.08
N GLU A 83 -16.42 -9.20 14.32
CA GLU A 83 -15.01 -8.87 14.06
C GLU A 83 -14.23 -8.46 15.33
N SER A 84 -14.91 -7.83 16.31
CA SER A 84 -14.27 -7.49 17.58
C SER A 84 -13.96 -8.73 18.43
N ARG A 85 -14.79 -9.76 18.34
CA ARG A 85 -14.56 -11.07 18.99
C ARG A 85 -13.41 -11.81 18.33
N TRP A 86 -13.41 -11.90 17.00
CA TRP A 86 -12.30 -12.49 16.22
C TRP A 86 -10.95 -11.84 16.52
N GLN A 87 -10.89 -10.51 16.59
CA GLN A 87 -9.64 -9.83 16.94
C GLN A 87 -9.16 -10.09 18.38
N LYS A 88 -10.06 -10.34 19.32
CA LYS A 88 -9.65 -10.73 20.67
C LYS A 88 -9.06 -12.13 20.71
N ASP A 89 -9.61 -13.07 19.94
CA ASP A 89 -9.10 -14.43 19.82
C ASP A 89 -7.77 -14.46 19.06
N GLU A 90 -7.61 -13.69 17.99
CA GLU A 90 -6.34 -13.55 17.26
C GLU A 90 -5.22 -12.90 18.10
N ARG A 91 -5.55 -12.11 19.13
CA ARG A 91 -4.54 -11.58 20.06
C ARG A 91 -3.95 -12.66 20.97
N ARG A 92 -4.62 -13.79 21.11
CA ARG A 92 -4.13 -14.97 21.84
C ARG A 92 -3.25 -15.88 20.98
N GLY A 93 -3.27 -15.70 19.64
CA GLY A 93 -2.36 -16.38 18.73
C GLY A 93 -0.92 -15.88 18.87
N PRO A 94 0.08 -16.72 18.58
CA PRO A 94 1.49 -16.40 18.81
C PRO A 94 1.87 -15.13 18.03
N GLY A 95 2.50 -14.19 18.73
CA GLY A 95 2.96 -12.90 18.16
C GLY A 95 3.88 -13.04 16.95
N GLY A 96 4.37 -14.25 16.69
CA GLY A 96 5.19 -14.62 15.54
C GLY A 96 4.48 -14.48 14.18
N GLU A 97 3.19 -14.81 14.07
CA GLU A 97 2.46 -14.65 12.80
C GLU A 97 2.29 -13.18 12.38
N LYS A 98 2.06 -12.30 13.35
CA LYS A 98 1.93 -10.86 13.08
C LYS A 98 3.26 -10.22 12.72
N ALA A 99 4.32 -10.64 13.41
CA ALA A 99 5.68 -10.22 13.12
C ALA A 99 6.12 -10.72 11.74
N ALA A 100 5.82 -11.97 11.38
CA ALA A 100 6.13 -12.54 10.06
C ALA A 100 5.39 -11.83 8.92
N LYS A 101 4.11 -11.50 9.08
CA LYS A 101 3.35 -10.69 8.10
C LYS A 101 3.97 -9.29 7.96
N LEU A 102 4.25 -8.62 9.05
CA LEU A 102 4.80 -7.26 9.04
C LEU A 102 6.21 -7.23 8.43
N SER A 103 7.07 -8.20 8.76
CA SER A 103 8.42 -8.32 8.21
C SER A 103 8.44 -8.61 6.71
N GLY A 104 7.41 -9.26 6.17
CA GLY A 104 7.27 -9.48 4.73
C GLY A 104 6.66 -8.29 3.98
N ASP A 105 5.72 -7.56 4.59
CA ASP A 105 5.03 -6.44 3.94
C ASP A 105 5.86 -5.16 3.92
N LEU A 106 6.59 -4.87 5.00
CA LEU A 106 7.37 -3.64 5.14
C LEU A 106 8.47 -3.49 4.08
N PRO A 107 9.31 -4.51 3.79
CA PRO A 107 10.30 -4.43 2.72
C PRO A 107 9.68 -4.21 1.34
N LEU A 108 8.54 -4.84 1.04
CA LEU A 108 7.87 -4.67 -0.24
C LEU A 108 7.34 -3.24 -0.42
N VAL A 109 6.76 -2.65 0.63
CA VAL A 109 6.33 -1.25 0.61
C VAL A 109 7.53 -0.32 0.45
N GLY A 110 8.62 -0.57 1.19
CA GLY A 110 9.86 0.19 1.05
C GLY A 110 10.44 0.12 -0.36
N LEU A 111 10.43 -1.08 -0.95
CA LEU A 111 10.89 -1.29 -2.32
C LEU A 111 10.00 -0.56 -3.36
N ALA A 112 8.68 -0.59 -3.17
CA ALA A 112 7.74 0.13 -4.04
C ALA A 112 7.96 1.66 -3.98
N VAL A 113 8.20 2.21 -2.78
CA VAL A 113 8.55 3.63 -2.61
C VAL A 113 9.89 3.94 -3.28
N ALA A 114 10.90 3.07 -3.13
CA ALA A 114 12.20 3.25 -3.77
C ALA A 114 12.09 3.22 -5.31
N VAL A 115 11.29 2.31 -5.88
CA VAL A 115 11.00 2.26 -7.32
C VAL A 115 10.33 3.56 -7.79
N PHE A 116 9.38 4.08 -7.02
CA PHE A 116 8.72 5.35 -7.34
C PHE A 116 9.71 6.51 -7.35
N VAL A 117 10.51 6.66 -6.30
CA VAL A 117 11.49 7.76 -6.20
C VAL A 117 12.55 7.67 -7.29
N THR A 118 13.10 6.48 -7.55
CA THR A 118 14.13 6.31 -8.59
C THR A 118 13.60 6.54 -10.00
N SER A 119 12.33 6.28 -10.25
CA SER A 119 11.68 6.58 -11.54
C SER A 119 11.67 8.08 -11.87
N LEU A 120 11.81 8.96 -10.87
CA LEU A 120 11.86 10.41 -11.05
C LEU A 120 13.26 10.93 -11.43
N TYR A 121 14.31 10.24 -10.99
CA TYR A 121 15.69 10.76 -11.08
C TYR A 121 16.64 9.92 -11.91
N ASN A 122 16.49 8.60 -11.93
CA ASN A 122 17.48 7.70 -12.53
C ASN A 122 16.86 6.43 -13.09
N MET A 123 16.87 6.32 -14.43
CA MET A 123 16.27 5.18 -15.13
C MET A 123 17.03 3.86 -14.94
N ASP A 124 18.34 3.88 -14.75
CA ASP A 124 19.13 2.67 -14.54
C ASP A 124 18.84 2.07 -13.16
N MET A 125 18.81 2.92 -12.12
CA MET A 125 18.38 2.50 -10.78
C MET A 125 16.92 2.04 -10.76
N PHE A 126 16.04 2.74 -11.47
CA PHE A 126 14.65 2.33 -11.62
C PHE A 126 14.55 0.91 -12.20
N ASN A 127 15.25 0.62 -13.31
CA ASN A 127 15.20 -0.69 -13.93
C ASN A 127 15.67 -1.80 -12.99
N ALA A 128 16.77 -1.59 -12.27
CA ALA A 128 17.29 -2.56 -11.31
C ALA A 128 16.29 -2.84 -10.18
N LEU A 129 15.73 -1.79 -9.56
CA LEU A 129 14.76 -1.92 -8.47
C LEU A 129 13.42 -2.46 -8.94
N TYR A 130 12.98 -2.12 -10.16
CA TYR A 130 11.76 -2.64 -10.77
C TYR A 130 11.79 -4.17 -10.91
N TRP A 131 12.89 -4.71 -11.47
CA TRP A 131 13.04 -6.16 -11.59
C TRP A 131 13.17 -6.86 -10.23
N THR A 132 13.82 -6.21 -9.27
CA THR A 132 13.91 -6.71 -7.89
C THR A 132 12.52 -6.76 -7.22
N LEU A 133 11.70 -5.72 -7.42
CA LEU A 133 10.33 -5.70 -6.90
C LEU A 133 9.47 -6.80 -7.52
N LEU A 134 9.53 -6.98 -8.84
CA LEU A 134 8.80 -8.05 -9.52
C LEU A 134 9.24 -9.44 -9.02
N GLY A 135 10.53 -9.66 -8.85
CA GLY A 135 11.08 -10.89 -8.27
C GLY A 135 10.56 -11.16 -6.85
N ALA A 136 10.56 -10.13 -6.00
CA ALA A 136 10.06 -10.24 -4.64
C ALA A 136 8.55 -10.56 -4.58
N ILE A 137 7.75 -9.94 -5.45
CA ILE A 137 6.31 -10.24 -5.58
C ILE A 137 6.10 -11.67 -6.07
N ALA A 138 6.86 -12.13 -7.08
CA ALA A 138 6.76 -13.47 -7.62
C ALA A 138 7.09 -14.53 -6.56
N VAL A 139 8.18 -14.36 -5.82
CA VAL A 139 8.57 -15.27 -4.71
C VAL A 139 7.45 -15.32 -3.67
N ARG A 140 6.90 -14.16 -3.28
CA ARG A 140 5.79 -14.10 -2.32
C ARG A 140 4.54 -14.82 -2.82
N ALA A 141 4.19 -14.65 -4.10
CA ALA A 141 3.05 -15.32 -4.72
C ALA A 141 3.24 -16.85 -4.72
N VAL A 142 4.43 -17.34 -5.06
CA VAL A 142 4.76 -18.77 -5.04
C VAL A 142 4.65 -19.34 -3.62
N VAL A 143 5.22 -18.65 -2.64
CA VAL A 143 5.14 -19.06 -1.23
C VAL A 143 3.69 -19.10 -0.76
N TRP A 144 2.91 -18.07 -1.09
CA TRP A 144 1.48 -18.02 -0.74
C TRP A 144 0.69 -19.18 -1.39
N LEU A 145 0.90 -19.44 -2.68
CA LEU A 145 0.26 -20.56 -3.39
C LEU A 145 0.63 -21.91 -2.79
N TYR A 146 1.90 -22.09 -2.43
CA TYR A 146 2.37 -23.33 -1.81
C TYR A 146 1.67 -23.60 -0.46
N TYR A 147 1.62 -22.60 0.41
CA TYR A 147 0.97 -22.73 1.70
C TYR A 147 -0.55 -22.86 1.58
N ASN A 148 -1.19 -22.15 0.67
CA ASN A 148 -2.64 -22.23 0.47
C ASN A 148 -3.11 -23.57 -0.13
N ARG A 149 -2.20 -24.32 -0.77
CA ARG A 149 -2.51 -25.70 -1.26
C ARG A 149 -2.24 -26.79 -0.22
N LYS A 150 -1.39 -26.51 0.76
CA LYS A 150 -0.96 -27.50 1.74
C LYS A 150 -1.85 -27.53 3.00
N TYR A 151 -2.51 -26.44 3.29
CA TYR A 151 -3.43 -26.24 4.42
C TYR A 151 -4.80 -25.75 3.94
#